data_6f929ccf438f40546567322e9841f4de
#
_entry.id   6f929ccf438f40546567322e9841f4de
#
_cell.length_a   1.000
_cell.length_b   1.000
_cell.length_c   1.000
_cell.angle_alpha   90.00
_cell.angle_beta   90.00
_cell.angle_gamma   90.00
#
_symmetry.space_group_name_H-M   'P 1'
#
loop_
_entity.id
_entity.type
_entity.pdbx_description
1 polymer ?
#
loop_
_entity_poly.entity_id
_entity_poly.type
_entity_poly.pdbx_seq_one_letter_code
_entity_poly.pdbx_strand_id
1 'polypeptide(L)'
;MLIKSTRWTTTLILCLLVLLTLSPQHASADNEQVWAALRHGGKVILLRHTHVDIRAGIGRLSPGNCAEEINLSSRGVEQAKRLGETFRAHGIAIGEVLTSPYCRCIDTGTFAFGRATPVQYLRPPGTVSEDQAKSNQERVVQEILKHRDTSNLVMITHDLNIADVVLEDTVPMGEFFVVQPKGTDFDVLGKIHLDDR
;
A
#
# COMPACT_ATOMS: atom_id res chain seq x y z
N MET A 1 -52.58 50.01 -11.58
CA MET A 1 -51.22 49.98 -11.01
C MET A 1 -51.03 48.61 -10.38
N LEU A 2 -50.56 47.63 -11.10
CA LEU A 2 -50.46 46.22 -10.68
C LEU A 2 -49.01 45.77 -10.76
N ILE A 3 -48.53 45.27 -9.65
CA ILE A 3 -47.19 44.91 -9.28
C ILE A 3 -46.79 43.63 -10.00
N LYS A 4 -45.72 43.67 -10.84
CA LYS A 4 -45.02 42.48 -11.35
C LYS A 4 -43.79 42.26 -10.48
N SER A 5 -43.83 41.28 -9.57
CA SER A 5 -42.63 40.82 -8.88
C SER A 5 -42.86 39.43 -8.28
N THR A 6 -42.69 38.36 -9.04
CA THR A 6 -42.63 37.00 -8.48
C THR A 6 -41.96 35.96 -9.41
N ARG A 7 -40.97 36.31 -10.20
CA ARG A 7 -40.31 35.30 -11.08
C ARG A 7 -38.82 35.10 -10.85
N TRP A 8 -38.18 35.83 -9.93
CA TRP A 8 -36.72 35.75 -9.72
C TRP A 8 -36.29 34.90 -8.55
N THR A 9 -37.17 34.52 -7.63
CA THR A 9 -36.83 33.74 -6.43
C THR A 9 -36.79 32.25 -6.67
N THR A 10 -37.50 31.72 -7.65
CA THR A 10 -37.53 30.28 -7.95
C THR A 10 -36.30 29.78 -8.73
N THR A 11 -35.69 30.65 -9.54
CA THR A 11 -34.49 30.28 -10.35
C THR A 11 -33.22 30.16 -9.51
N LEU A 12 -33.10 30.96 -8.45
CA LEU A 12 -31.95 30.92 -7.53
C LEU A 12 -31.94 29.68 -6.63
N ILE A 13 -33.10 29.17 -6.23
CA ILE A 13 -33.22 27.98 -5.39
C ILE A 13 -32.88 26.72 -6.19
N LEU A 14 -33.19 26.67 -7.49
CA LEU A 14 -32.88 25.53 -8.36
C LEU A 14 -31.37 25.44 -8.65
N CYS A 15 -30.66 26.54 -8.76
CA CYS A 15 -29.20 26.56 -8.94
C CYS A 15 -28.44 26.14 -7.67
N LEU A 16 -28.97 26.39 -6.48
CA LEU A 16 -28.33 26.03 -5.22
C LEU A 16 -28.44 24.55 -4.91
N LEU A 17 -29.50 23.84 -5.41
CA LEU A 17 -29.69 22.42 -5.23
C LEU A 17 -28.82 21.55 -6.16
N VAL A 18 -28.35 22.08 -7.27
CA VAL A 18 -27.46 21.35 -8.20
C VAL A 18 -26.00 21.33 -7.72
N LEU A 19 -25.60 22.26 -6.86
CA LEU A 19 -24.23 22.34 -6.30
C LEU A 19 -23.97 21.39 -5.12
N LEU A 20 -24.98 20.69 -4.61
CA LEU A 20 -24.86 19.81 -3.43
C LEU A 20 -24.63 18.33 -3.77
N THR A 21 -24.48 17.95 -5.04
CA THR A 21 -24.30 16.54 -5.47
C THR A 21 -22.90 16.21 -6.03
N LEU A 22 -21.91 17.08 -5.82
CA LEU A 22 -20.50 16.73 -6.08
C LEU A 22 -19.95 15.96 -4.87
N SER A 23 -20.44 14.75 -4.69
CA SER A 23 -19.85 13.75 -3.77
C SER A 23 -18.49 13.29 -4.29
N PRO A 24 -17.56 12.88 -3.41
CA PRO A 24 -16.20 12.46 -3.79
C PRO A 24 -16.24 11.10 -4.48
N GLN A 25 -16.59 11.05 -5.75
CA GLN A 25 -16.58 9.81 -6.56
C GLN A 25 -15.20 9.47 -7.13
N HIS A 26 -14.24 10.40 -7.11
CA HIS A 26 -12.93 10.22 -7.73
C HIS A 26 -12.07 9.17 -7.03
N ALA A 27 -11.99 9.19 -5.69
CA ALA A 27 -11.18 8.23 -4.93
C ALA A 27 -11.67 6.76 -5.08
N SER A 28 -12.96 6.55 -5.28
CA SER A 28 -13.52 5.21 -5.49
C SER A 28 -13.24 4.66 -6.89
N ALA A 29 -13.21 5.54 -7.91
CA ALA A 29 -12.92 5.15 -9.28
C ALA A 29 -11.44 4.79 -9.48
N ASP A 30 -10.54 5.55 -8.87
CA ASP A 30 -9.09 5.29 -8.92
C ASP A 30 -8.74 3.96 -8.25
N ASN A 31 -9.34 3.67 -7.10
CA ASN A 31 -9.16 2.39 -6.40
C ASN A 31 -9.66 1.21 -7.25
N GLU A 32 -10.80 1.33 -7.95
CA GLU A 32 -11.30 0.26 -8.80
C GLU A 32 -10.39 -0.02 -10.01
N GLN A 33 -9.76 1.01 -10.57
CA GLN A 33 -8.76 0.83 -11.64
C GLN A 33 -7.54 0.05 -11.14
N VAL A 34 -7.05 0.34 -9.93
CA VAL A 34 -5.94 -0.39 -9.31
C VAL A 34 -6.32 -1.85 -9.05
N TRP A 35 -7.52 -2.13 -8.52
CA TRP A 35 -8.01 -3.50 -8.33
C TRP A 35 -8.18 -4.23 -9.67
N ALA A 36 -8.68 -3.57 -10.71
CA ALA A 36 -8.79 -4.13 -12.05
C ALA A 36 -7.41 -4.52 -12.60
N ALA A 37 -6.40 -3.66 -12.45
CA ALA A 37 -5.04 -3.96 -12.86
C ALA A 37 -4.47 -5.19 -12.12
N LEU A 38 -4.70 -5.32 -10.81
CA LEU A 38 -4.28 -6.46 -10.01
C LEU A 38 -4.96 -7.77 -10.43
N ARG A 39 -6.25 -7.75 -10.83
CA ARG A 39 -6.95 -8.93 -11.36
C ARG A 39 -6.33 -9.46 -12.65
N HIS A 40 -5.74 -8.60 -13.46
CA HIS A 40 -4.99 -9.01 -14.65
C HIS A 40 -3.65 -9.69 -14.32
N GLY A 41 -3.16 -9.56 -13.09
CA GLY A 41 -1.89 -10.11 -12.64
C GLY A 41 -0.66 -9.43 -13.26
N GLY A 42 0.52 -9.98 -12.98
CA GLY A 42 1.80 -9.46 -13.50
C GLY A 42 2.22 -8.12 -12.89
N LYS A 43 1.67 -7.75 -11.75
CA LYS A 43 2.01 -6.50 -11.03
C LYS A 43 2.93 -6.79 -9.85
N VAL A 44 3.63 -5.74 -9.41
CA VAL A 44 4.36 -5.76 -8.15
C VAL A 44 3.64 -4.86 -7.15
N ILE A 45 3.43 -5.38 -5.95
CA ILE A 45 2.77 -4.70 -4.85
C ILE A 45 3.83 -4.35 -3.81
N LEU A 46 4.05 -3.07 -3.58
CA LEU A 46 4.94 -2.57 -2.53
C LEU A 46 4.07 -2.23 -1.32
N LEU A 47 4.12 -3.06 -0.27
CA LEU A 47 3.28 -2.96 0.92
C LEU A 47 4.14 -2.55 2.12
N ARG A 48 3.78 -1.45 2.80
CA ARG A 48 4.31 -1.18 4.14
C ARG A 48 3.67 -2.13 5.13
N HIS A 49 4.49 -2.73 6.03
CA HIS A 49 3.97 -3.57 7.12
C HIS A 49 2.79 -2.88 7.86
N THR A 50 1.92 -3.67 8.43
CA THR A 50 0.75 -3.19 9.17
C THR A 50 1.11 -2.59 10.53
N HIS A 51 0.13 -2.10 11.30
CA HIS A 51 0.34 -1.34 12.53
C HIS A 51 1.19 -2.08 13.55
N VAL A 52 2.13 -1.34 14.17
CA VAL A 52 3.03 -1.83 15.21
C VAL A 52 2.69 -1.24 16.58
N ASP A 53 3.10 -1.90 17.65
CA ASP A 53 3.08 -1.35 19.00
C ASP A 53 4.42 -0.67 19.30
N ILE A 54 4.48 0.63 19.10
CA ILE A 54 5.69 1.45 19.33
C ILE A 54 6.10 1.44 20.82
N ARG A 55 5.17 1.11 21.73
CA ARG A 55 5.41 1.11 23.17
C ARG A 55 5.97 -0.23 23.69
N ALA A 56 5.86 -1.30 22.92
CA ALA A 56 6.18 -2.66 23.36
C ALA A 56 7.64 -3.07 23.19
N GLY A 57 8.53 -2.23 22.63
CA GLY A 57 9.90 -2.66 22.36
C GLY A 57 10.94 -1.56 22.43
N ILE A 58 12.10 -1.90 22.96
CA ILE A 58 13.36 -1.20 22.66
C ILE A 58 13.74 -1.70 21.27
N GLY A 59 13.21 -1.02 20.23
CA GLY A 59 13.38 -1.46 18.84
C GLY A 59 14.84 -1.68 18.49
N ARG A 60 15.31 -2.92 18.55
CA ARG A 60 16.63 -3.24 18.02
C ARG A 60 16.63 -3.04 16.50
N LEU A 61 17.70 -2.42 16.04
CA LEU A 61 17.90 -2.13 14.62
C LEU A 61 18.31 -3.37 13.82
N SER A 62 18.44 -4.55 14.46
CA SER A 62 18.82 -5.80 13.80
C SER A 62 17.70 -6.83 13.86
N PRO A 63 17.28 -7.39 12.70
CA PRO A 63 16.28 -8.46 12.68
C PRO A 63 16.84 -9.78 13.23
N GLY A 64 15.96 -10.67 13.67
CA GLY A 64 16.30 -12.05 14.04
C GLY A 64 15.86 -12.50 15.43
N ASN A 65 15.40 -11.58 16.29
CA ASN A 65 14.79 -11.92 17.56
C ASN A 65 13.51 -11.11 17.77
N CYS A 66 12.37 -11.70 17.42
CA CYS A 66 11.08 -11.01 17.53
C CYS A 66 10.76 -10.52 18.94
N ALA A 67 11.31 -11.12 20.00
CA ALA A 67 11.10 -10.64 21.37
C ALA A 67 11.77 -9.27 21.64
N GLU A 68 12.71 -8.87 20.82
CA GLU A 68 13.46 -7.62 20.94
C GLU A 68 13.09 -6.59 19.85
N GLU A 69 12.23 -6.95 18.92
CA GLU A 69 11.79 -6.09 17.82
C GLU A 69 10.49 -5.35 18.16
N ILE A 70 10.23 -4.26 17.44
CA ILE A 70 8.91 -3.63 17.39
C ILE A 70 8.03 -4.49 16.48
N ASN A 71 7.08 -5.20 17.06
CA ASN A 71 6.20 -6.14 16.38
C ASN A 71 4.82 -5.55 16.08
N LEU A 72 3.99 -6.29 15.35
CA LEU A 72 2.61 -5.92 15.09
C LEU A 72 1.85 -5.75 16.41
N SER A 73 1.05 -4.69 16.49
CA SER A 73 0.00 -4.59 17.52
C SER A 73 -1.16 -5.54 17.18
N SER A 74 -2.07 -5.74 18.13
CA SER A 74 -3.32 -6.48 17.84
C SER A 74 -4.10 -5.86 16.67
N ARG A 75 -4.12 -4.52 16.59
CA ARG A 75 -4.68 -3.79 15.43
C ARG A 75 -3.96 -4.12 14.13
N GLY A 76 -2.62 -4.24 14.16
CA GLY A 76 -1.83 -4.60 12.98
C GLY A 76 -2.10 -6.01 12.49
N VAL A 77 -2.27 -6.95 13.42
CA VAL A 77 -2.67 -8.33 13.06
C VAL A 77 -4.03 -8.36 12.38
N GLU A 78 -5.02 -7.65 12.92
CA GLU A 78 -6.35 -7.57 12.31
C GLU A 78 -6.32 -6.82 10.96
N GLN A 79 -5.51 -5.76 10.83
CA GLN A 79 -5.30 -5.06 9.55
C GLN A 79 -4.70 -6.00 8.49
N ALA A 80 -3.69 -6.82 8.85
CA ALA A 80 -3.10 -7.79 7.94
C ALA A 80 -4.11 -8.86 7.47
N LYS A 81 -4.92 -9.39 8.38
CA LYS A 81 -5.98 -10.35 8.04
C LYS A 81 -7.00 -9.76 7.06
N ARG A 82 -7.52 -8.54 7.37
CA ARG A 82 -8.45 -7.83 6.49
C ARG A 82 -7.85 -7.55 5.12
N LEU A 83 -6.56 -7.18 5.07
CA LEU A 83 -5.85 -7.01 3.81
C LEU A 83 -5.96 -8.29 2.96
N GLY A 84 -5.60 -9.44 3.52
CA GLY A 84 -5.69 -10.72 2.83
C GLY A 84 -7.11 -11.10 2.41
N GLU A 85 -8.11 -10.83 3.25
CA GLU A 85 -9.54 -11.02 2.92
C GLU A 85 -9.97 -10.15 1.75
N THR A 86 -9.55 -8.88 1.72
CA THR A 86 -9.86 -7.95 0.65
C THR A 86 -9.25 -8.41 -0.68
N PHE A 87 -7.99 -8.86 -0.67
CA PHE A 87 -7.34 -9.40 -1.87
C PHE A 87 -8.08 -10.64 -2.40
N ARG A 88 -8.49 -11.55 -1.52
CA ARG A 88 -9.30 -12.72 -1.91
C ARG A 88 -10.66 -12.34 -2.44
N ALA A 89 -11.36 -11.39 -1.79
CA ALA A 89 -12.67 -10.89 -2.24
C ALA A 89 -12.62 -10.24 -3.63
N HIS A 90 -11.51 -9.57 -3.97
CA HIS A 90 -11.28 -9.03 -5.31
C HIS A 90 -10.77 -10.06 -6.33
N GLY A 91 -10.56 -11.33 -5.93
CA GLY A 91 -10.07 -12.38 -6.81
C GLY A 91 -8.61 -12.19 -7.26
N ILE A 92 -7.78 -11.55 -6.44
CA ILE A 92 -6.40 -11.24 -6.80
C ILE A 92 -5.50 -12.46 -6.61
N ALA A 93 -4.86 -12.89 -7.71
CA ALA A 93 -3.87 -13.96 -7.67
C ALA A 93 -2.52 -13.42 -7.14
N ILE A 94 -2.08 -13.93 -5.97
CA ILE A 94 -0.79 -13.63 -5.38
C ILE A 94 0.17 -14.79 -5.61
N GLY A 95 1.30 -14.50 -6.22
CA GLY A 95 2.43 -15.42 -6.42
C GLY A 95 3.35 -15.42 -5.21
N GLU A 96 4.54 -14.89 -5.36
CA GLU A 96 5.54 -14.79 -4.30
C GLU A 96 5.24 -13.63 -3.34
N VAL A 97 5.59 -13.82 -2.06
CA VAL A 97 5.50 -12.79 -1.01
C VAL A 97 6.88 -12.64 -0.37
N LEU A 98 7.63 -11.65 -0.82
CA LEU A 98 8.94 -11.27 -0.28
C LEU A 98 8.74 -10.30 0.88
N THR A 99 9.51 -10.48 1.95
CA THR A 99 9.39 -9.62 3.13
C THR A 99 10.74 -9.11 3.59
N SER A 100 10.78 -7.94 4.21
CA SER A 100 11.87 -7.59 5.09
C SER A 100 12.04 -8.68 6.16
N PRO A 101 13.28 -8.97 6.63
CA PRO A 101 13.52 -9.98 7.66
C PRO A 101 13.05 -9.57 9.05
N TYR A 102 12.48 -8.38 9.22
CA TYR A 102 11.85 -7.95 10.48
C TYR A 102 10.53 -8.68 10.72
N CYS A 103 10.31 -9.11 11.96
CA CYS A 103 9.13 -9.91 12.34
C CYS A 103 7.81 -9.26 11.95
N ARG A 104 7.65 -7.92 12.11
CA ARG A 104 6.46 -7.20 11.67
C ARG A 104 6.14 -7.33 10.18
N CYS A 105 7.17 -7.46 9.32
CA CYS A 105 6.98 -7.67 7.89
C CYS A 105 6.63 -9.14 7.58
N ILE A 106 7.31 -10.07 8.23
CA ILE A 106 7.05 -11.52 8.12
C ILE A 106 5.61 -11.82 8.58
N ASP A 107 5.22 -11.29 9.73
CA ASP A 107 3.87 -11.47 10.29
C ASP A 107 2.79 -10.85 9.41
N THR A 108 3.04 -9.64 8.85
CA THR A 108 2.13 -9.04 7.88
C THR A 108 1.89 -9.99 6.70
N GLY A 109 2.95 -10.56 6.11
CA GLY A 109 2.84 -11.51 4.99
C GLY A 109 2.13 -12.80 5.39
N THR A 110 2.46 -13.34 6.55
CA THR A 110 1.88 -14.57 7.08
C THR A 110 0.38 -14.42 7.35
N PHE A 111 -0.04 -13.34 8.02
CA PHE A 111 -1.46 -13.11 8.32
C PHE A 111 -2.29 -12.73 7.09
N ALA A 112 -1.72 -11.95 6.15
CA ALA A 112 -2.44 -11.54 4.96
C ALA A 112 -2.50 -12.65 3.89
N PHE A 113 -1.37 -13.28 3.60
CA PHE A 113 -1.20 -14.16 2.42
C PHE A 113 -0.84 -15.61 2.76
N GLY A 114 -0.71 -15.97 4.05
CA GLY A 114 -0.37 -17.32 4.50
C GLY A 114 1.09 -17.73 4.22
N ARG A 115 1.94 -16.80 3.78
CA ARG A 115 3.35 -17.03 3.45
C ARG A 115 4.18 -15.77 3.53
N ALA A 116 5.48 -15.93 3.76
CA ALA A 116 6.46 -14.84 3.79
C ALA A 116 7.86 -15.43 3.51
N THR A 117 8.58 -14.86 2.56
CA THR A 117 9.96 -15.20 2.24
C THR A 117 10.87 -14.02 2.61
N PRO A 118 11.60 -14.08 3.74
CA PRO A 118 12.44 -12.97 4.17
C PRO A 118 13.66 -12.79 3.25
N VAL A 119 13.93 -11.54 2.85
CA VAL A 119 15.07 -11.15 2.04
C VAL A 119 15.77 -9.92 2.60
N GLN A 120 17.10 -9.89 2.58
CA GLN A 120 17.89 -8.87 3.26
C GLN A 120 17.78 -7.49 2.63
N TYR A 121 17.59 -7.41 1.32
CA TYR A 121 17.49 -6.13 0.60
C TYR A 121 16.20 -5.33 0.87
N LEU A 122 15.22 -5.93 1.59
CA LEU A 122 14.02 -5.22 2.05
C LEU A 122 14.17 -4.62 3.47
N ARG A 123 15.38 -4.63 4.06
CA ARG A 123 15.64 -3.96 5.34
C ARG A 123 15.53 -2.44 5.20
N PRO A 124 15.05 -1.73 6.26
CA PRO A 124 14.95 -0.27 6.22
C PRO A 124 16.35 0.38 6.11
N PRO A 125 16.51 1.46 5.33
CA PRO A 125 17.82 2.11 5.08
C PRO A 125 18.59 2.45 6.36
N GLY A 126 17.92 2.98 7.39
CA GLY A 126 18.55 3.37 8.66
C GLY A 126 19.09 2.21 9.51
N THR A 127 19.00 0.95 9.06
CA THR A 127 19.49 -0.24 9.78
C THR A 127 20.66 -0.92 9.11
N VAL A 128 21.18 -0.33 8.05
CA VAL A 128 22.36 -0.79 7.27
C VAL A 128 23.25 0.40 6.95
N SER A 129 24.45 0.16 6.41
CA SER A 129 25.30 1.25 5.91
C SER A 129 24.65 1.95 4.70
N GLU A 130 25.07 3.17 4.41
CA GLU A 130 24.56 3.94 3.29
C GLU A 130 24.77 3.23 1.94
N ASP A 131 25.96 2.66 1.71
CA ASP A 131 26.25 1.87 0.51
C ASP A 131 25.34 0.64 0.40
N GLN A 132 25.09 -0.02 1.52
CA GLN A 132 24.18 -1.17 1.56
C GLN A 132 22.73 -0.74 1.32
N ALA A 133 22.32 0.41 1.84
CA ALA A 133 20.97 0.96 1.61
C ALA A 133 20.76 1.24 0.12
N LYS A 134 21.73 1.87 -0.54
CA LYS A 134 21.71 2.13 -1.99
C LYS A 134 21.65 0.82 -2.79
N SER A 135 22.51 -0.14 -2.48
CA SER A 135 22.51 -1.45 -3.15
C SER A 135 21.20 -2.21 -2.95
N ASN A 136 20.60 -2.12 -1.76
CA ASN A 136 19.29 -2.72 -1.46
C ASN A 136 18.19 -2.07 -2.31
N GLN A 137 18.20 -0.75 -2.45
CA GLN A 137 17.22 0.00 -3.25
C GLN A 137 17.34 -0.37 -4.74
N GLU A 138 18.55 -0.44 -5.27
CA GLU A 138 18.79 -0.91 -6.64
C GLU A 138 18.26 -2.34 -6.83
N ARG A 139 18.43 -3.21 -5.82
CA ARG A 139 17.90 -4.57 -5.85
C ARG A 139 16.37 -4.63 -5.87
N VAL A 140 15.69 -3.77 -5.10
CA VAL A 140 14.22 -3.66 -5.13
C VAL A 140 13.76 -3.30 -6.55
N VAL A 141 14.36 -2.29 -7.17
CA VAL A 141 14.05 -1.90 -8.55
C VAL A 141 14.30 -3.05 -9.53
N GLN A 142 15.42 -3.77 -9.39
CA GLN A 142 15.71 -4.93 -10.23
C GLN A 142 14.67 -6.04 -10.09
N GLU A 143 14.17 -6.32 -8.89
CA GLU A 143 13.11 -7.32 -8.67
C GLU A 143 11.79 -6.87 -9.31
N ILE A 144 11.44 -5.58 -9.22
CA ILE A 144 10.30 -5.03 -9.96
C ILE A 144 10.47 -5.27 -11.46
N LEU A 145 11.62 -4.86 -12.01
CA LEU A 145 11.88 -4.94 -13.45
C LEU A 145 12.01 -6.37 -13.98
N LYS A 146 12.35 -7.33 -13.15
CA LYS A 146 12.45 -8.76 -13.53
C LYS A 146 11.11 -9.49 -13.50
N HIS A 147 10.13 -8.99 -12.78
CA HIS A 147 8.86 -9.70 -12.60
C HIS A 147 8.15 -9.88 -13.95
N ARG A 148 7.93 -11.14 -14.35
CA ARG A 148 7.27 -11.55 -15.60
C ARG A 148 6.22 -12.63 -15.39
N ASP A 149 5.99 -13.01 -14.13
CA ASP A 149 4.98 -14.00 -13.79
C ASP A 149 3.57 -13.43 -14.08
N THR A 150 2.62 -14.32 -14.31
CA THR A 150 1.20 -13.96 -14.49
C THR A 150 0.50 -13.64 -13.17
N SER A 151 1.03 -14.10 -12.04
CA SER A 151 0.59 -13.73 -10.71
C SER A 151 1.22 -12.41 -10.25
N ASN A 152 0.67 -11.79 -9.19
CA ASN A 152 1.27 -10.58 -8.63
C ASN A 152 2.36 -10.94 -7.60
N LEU A 153 3.47 -10.20 -7.61
CA LEU A 153 4.51 -10.24 -6.60
C LEU A 153 4.18 -9.26 -5.47
N VAL A 154 4.32 -9.69 -4.23
CA VAL A 154 4.20 -8.80 -3.06
C VAL A 154 5.57 -8.61 -2.41
N MET A 155 5.95 -7.36 -2.17
CA MET A 155 7.13 -6.99 -1.38
C MET A 155 6.69 -6.22 -0.14
N ILE A 156 6.84 -6.82 1.05
CA ILE A 156 6.45 -6.21 2.32
C ILE A 156 7.68 -5.62 2.99
N THR A 157 7.69 -4.30 3.16
CA THR A 157 8.85 -3.59 3.65
C THR A 157 8.46 -2.37 4.53
N HIS A 158 9.26 -1.32 4.51
CA HIS A 158 9.17 -0.17 5.39
C HIS A 158 8.91 1.11 4.58
N ASP A 159 8.53 2.17 5.29
CA ASP A 159 8.21 3.49 4.76
C ASP A 159 9.22 3.95 3.69
N LEU A 160 10.46 4.22 4.11
CA LEU A 160 11.49 4.79 3.23
C LEU A 160 11.85 3.91 2.03
N ASN A 161 11.78 2.57 2.17
CA ASN A 161 12.04 1.69 1.03
C ASN A 161 11.01 1.87 -0.09
N ILE A 162 9.73 2.12 0.27
CA ILE A 162 8.67 2.33 -0.70
C ILE A 162 8.70 3.77 -1.21
N ALA A 163 8.78 4.73 -0.29
CA ALA A 163 8.79 6.16 -0.60
C ALA A 163 9.85 6.52 -1.66
N ASP A 164 11.06 5.98 -1.51
CA ASP A 164 12.16 6.18 -2.47
C ASP A 164 11.88 5.59 -3.86
N VAL A 165 11.09 4.48 -3.94
CA VAL A 165 10.75 3.85 -5.24
C VAL A 165 9.65 4.62 -5.96
N VAL A 166 8.63 5.07 -5.22
CA VAL A 166 7.42 5.67 -5.80
C VAL A 166 7.42 7.20 -5.75
N LEU A 167 8.49 7.82 -5.22
CA LEU A 167 8.70 9.26 -5.08
C LEU A 167 7.61 9.94 -4.21
N GLU A 168 7.31 9.32 -3.08
CA GLU A 168 6.41 9.87 -2.05
C GLU A 168 7.21 10.32 -0.82
N ASP A 169 6.67 11.23 -0.02
CA ASP A 169 7.34 11.71 1.20
C ASP A 169 7.23 10.68 2.34
N THR A 170 6.10 9.98 2.43
CA THR A 170 5.80 8.98 3.46
C THR A 170 4.73 8.00 3.00
N VAL A 171 4.77 6.79 3.55
CA VAL A 171 3.80 5.72 3.26
C VAL A 171 3.16 5.27 4.58
N PRO A 172 1.85 5.43 4.79
CA PRO A 172 1.14 4.91 5.97
C PRO A 172 1.28 3.40 6.17
N MET A 173 1.23 2.93 7.43
CA MET A 173 1.25 1.49 7.73
C MET A 173 0.04 0.78 7.12
N GLY A 174 0.27 -0.31 6.40
CA GLY A 174 -0.77 -1.07 5.69
C GLY A 174 -1.18 -0.48 4.33
N GLU A 175 -0.62 0.66 3.93
CA GLU A 175 -0.79 1.18 2.57
C GLU A 175 0.10 0.39 1.59
N PHE A 176 -0.40 0.19 0.38
CA PHE A 176 0.35 -0.43 -0.69
C PHE A 176 0.23 0.31 -2.01
N PHE A 177 1.30 0.27 -2.78
CA PHE A 177 1.40 0.77 -4.14
C PHE A 177 1.38 -0.41 -5.12
N VAL A 178 0.78 -0.19 -6.27
CA VAL A 178 0.76 -1.16 -7.37
C VAL A 178 1.60 -0.64 -8.51
N VAL A 179 2.58 -1.43 -8.91
CA VAL A 179 3.59 -1.08 -9.90
C VAL A 179 3.49 -2.04 -11.09
N GLN A 180 3.53 -1.50 -12.30
CA GLN A 180 3.55 -2.25 -13.55
C GLN A 180 4.96 -2.25 -14.14
N PRO A 181 5.68 -3.38 -14.17
CA PRO A 181 6.95 -3.48 -14.90
C PRO A 181 6.78 -3.19 -16.40
N LYS A 182 7.70 -2.40 -16.98
CA LYS A 182 7.63 -1.95 -18.38
C LYS A 182 9.02 -1.88 -19.02
N GLY A 183 9.50 -3.03 -19.49
CA GLY A 183 10.84 -3.11 -20.08
C GLY A 183 11.94 -2.81 -19.08
N THR A 184 12.59 -1.67 -19.22
CA THR A 184 13.66 -1.16 -18.34
C THR A 184 13.18 -0.16 -17.30
N ASP A 185 11.85 0.07 -17.23
CA ASP A 185 11.20 1.02 -16.34
C ASP A 185 9.92 0.40 -15.75
N PHE A 186 9.18 1.14 -14.94
CA PHE A 186 7.89 0.75 -14.39
C PHE A 186 6.97 1.96 -14.21
N ASP A 187 5.68 1.73 -14.32
CA ASP A 187 4.65 2.73 -14.02
C ASP A 187 4.07 2.47 -12.61
N VAL A 188 3.87 3.52 -11.80
CA VAL A 188 3.07 3.45 -10.57
C VAL A 188 1.61 3.63 -10.96
N LEU A 189 0.81 2.57 -10.83
CA LEU A 189 -0.60 2.58 -11.24
C LEU A 189 -1.52 3.25 -10.22
N GLY A 190 -1.08 3.30 -8.97
CA GLY A 190 -1.81 3.91 -7.86
C GLY A 190 -1.51 3.25 -6.53
N LYS A 191 -2.19 3.73 -5.50
CA LYS A 191 -2.05 3.23 -4.13
C LYS A 191 -3.41 2.96 -3.50
N ILE A 192 -3.44 2.04 -2.56
CA ILE A 192 -4.63 1.73 -1.76
C ILE A 192 -4.24 1.70 -0.28
N HIS A 193 -4.98 2.43 0.51
CA HIS A 193 -4.98 2.34 1.96
C HIS A 193 -6.32 1.75 2.41
N LEU A 194 -6.27 0.61 3.10
CA LEU A 194 -7.48 0.03 3.66
C LEU A 194 -7.72 0.63 5.04
N ASP A 195 -8.74 1.47 5.13
CA ASP A 195 -9.15 2.08 6.38
C ASP A 195 -9.43 1.03 7.47
N ASP A 196 -9.06 1.35 8.69
CA ASP A 196 -9.36 0.57 9.88
C ASP A 196 -10.83 0.83 10.33
N ARG A 197 -11.79 0.28 9.60
CA ARG A 197 -13.20 0.28 10.05
C ARG A 197 -13.50 -0.96 10.82
#